data_e6ed1c7f5d2793ae62e1b069c4ac70eb
#
_entry.id   e6ed1c7f5d2793ae62e1b069c4ac70eb
#
_cell.length_a   1.000
_cell.length_b   1.000
_cell.length_c   1.000
_cell.angle_alpha   90.00
_cell.angle_beta   90.00
_cell.angle_gamma   90.00
#
_symmetry.space_group_name_H-M   'P 1'
#
loop_
_entity.id
_entity.type
_entity.pdbx_description
1 polymer ?
#
loop_
_entity_poly.entity_id
_entity_poly.type
_entity_poly.pdbx_seq_one_letter_code
_entity_poly.pdbx_strand_id
1 'polypeptide(L)'
;LTTLYATPFGDAYFMACTHTRKLLEKLNAARLGMDEAAPYINTGVLLYNLPALRADLDMERVRAFADEKQDVFLLPDQDILTALYGDRVHLLDSMVYNLSDRILALHNAELRNAPVDLDWVRAHTVIIHYCGRLKPWKPHYVGVLDVFYHELMEEIQK
;
A
#
# COMPACT_ATOMS: atom_id res chain seq x y z
N LEU A 1 -2.00 -3.46 -15.59
CA LEU A 1 -1.87 -2.02 -15.23
C LEU A 1 -2.85 -1.13 -15.97
N THR A 2 -3.21 -1.43 -17.21
CA THR A 2 -4.15 -0.61 -18.02
C THR A 2 -5.47 -0.35 -17.30
N THR A 3 -6.05 -1.39 -16.69
CA THR A 3 -7.29 -1.29 -15.92
C THR A 3 -7.15 -0.32 -14.74
N LEU A 4 -6.02 -0.36 -14.04
CA LEU A 4 -5.74 0.54 -12.91
C LEU A 4 -5.70 2.01 -13.36
N TYR A 5 -5.02 2.30 -14.48
CA TYR A 5 -4.97 3.65 -15.04
C TYR A 5 -6.30 4.15 -15.60
N ALA A 6 -7.20 3.24 -16.00
CA ALA A 6 -8.53 3.59 -16.49
C ALA A 6 -9.55 3.79 -15.35
N THR A 7 -9.20 3.46 -14.11
CA THR A 7 -10.10 3.64 -12.96
C THR A 7 -10.28 5.12 -12.65
N PRO A 8 -11.51 5.63 -12.58
CA PRO A 8 -11.74 7.04 -12.29
C PRO A 8 -11.41 7.36 -10.83
N PHE A 9 -10.73 8.46 -10.60
CA PHE A 9 -10.39 8.93 -9.25
C PHE A 9 -11.60 9.42 -8.44
N GLY A 10 -12.68 9.86 -9.11
CA GLY A 10 -13.73 10.61 -8.43
C GLY A 10 -13.14 11.83 -7.72
N ASP A 11 -13.48 11.99 -6.44
CA ASP A 11 -12.95 13.08 -5.60
C ASP A 11 -11.62 12.74 -4.93
N ALA A 12 -11.05 11.56 -5.19
CA ALA A 12 -9.82 11.13 -4.54
C ALA A 12 -8.57 11.80 -5.13
N TYR A 13 -7.61 12.08 -4.26
CA TYR A 13 -6.26 12.52 -4.64
C TYR A 13 -5.33 11.36 -4.94
N PHE A 14 -5.59 10.22 -4.29
CA PHE A 14 -4.76 9.04 -4.39
C PHE A 14 -5.61 7.79 -4.62
N MET A 15 -5.06 6.83 -5.35
CA MET A 15 -5.47 5.43 -5.24
C MET A 15 -4.36 4.65 -4.57
N ALA A 16 -4.69 3.92 -3.52
CA ALA A 16 -3.74 3.20 -2.70
C ALA A 16 -4.34 1.94 -2.10
N CYS A 17 -3.47 1.04 -1.65
CA CYS A 17 -3.86 -0.10 -0.85
C CYS A 17 -3.58 0.16 0.63
N THR A 18 -4.30 -0.51 1.52
CA THR A 18 -3.93 -0.66 2.92
C THR A 18 -3.39 -2.06 3.17
N HIS A 19 -2.49 -2.23 4.14
CA HIS A 19 -2.00 -3.53 4.57
C HIS A 19 -2.05 -3.69 6.09
N THR A 20 -2.70 -2.77 6.76
CA THR A 20 -2.82 -2.76 8.21
C THR A 20 -4.07 -3.50 8.67
N ARG A 21 -3.99 -4.10 9.86
CA ARG A 21 -5.17 -4.62 10.55
C ARG A 21 -5.92 -3.46 11.19
N LYS A 22 -7.24 -3.56 11.32
CA LYS A 22 -8.10 -2.55 11.97
C LYS A 22 -7.58 -2.04 13.33
N LEU A 23 -6.95 -2.91 14.12
CA LEU A 23 -6.36 -2.51 15.39
C LEU A 23 -5.15 -1.57 15.21
N LEU A 24 -4.29 -1.82 14.21
CA LEU A 24 -3.16 -0.97 13.89
C LEU A 24 -3.60 0.35 13.25
N GLU A 25 -4.70 0.36 12.52
CA GLU A 25 -5.31 1.58 11.98
C GLU A 25 -5.72 2.53 13.10
N LYS A 26 -6.41 2.01 14.12
CA LYS A 26 -6.77 2.81 15.31
C LYS A 26 -5.56 3.35 16.08
N LEU A 27 -4.51 2.54 16.23
CA LEU A 27 -3.29 2.99 16.89
C LEU A 27 -2.58 4.09 16.08
N ASN A 28 -2.54 3.96 14.76
CA ASN A 28 -1.99 4.99 13.89
C ASN A 28 -2.84 6.26 13.89
N ALA A 29 -4.17 6.12 13.87
CA ALA A 29 -5.09 7.26 13.97
C ALA A 29 -4.87 8.05 15.27
N ALA A 30 -4.79 7.38 16.41
CA ALA A 30 -4.52 8.00 17.70
C ALA A 30 -3.14 8.68 17.74
N ARG A 31 -2.09 8.02 17.20
CA ARG A 31 -0.71 8.55 17.16
C ARG A 31 -0.60 9.81 16.30
N LEU A 32 -1.28 9.82 15.16
CA LEU A 32 -1.22 10.92 14.19
C LEU A 32 -2.27 12.00 14.43
N GLY A 33 -3.26 11.74 15.29
CA GLY A 33 -4.37 12.65 15.54
C GLY A 33 -5.34 12.75 14.36
N MET A 34 -5.51 11.65 13.61
CA MET A 34 -6.39 11.57 12.45
C MET A 34 -7.72 10.88 12.78
N ASP A 35 -8.68 10.97 11.86
CA ASP A 35 -9.95 10.28 11.97
C ASP A 35 -9.73 8.75 11.99
N GLU A 36 -10.33 8.04 12.96
CA GLU A 36 -10.28 6.59 13.05
C GLU A 36 -10.92 5.86 11.85
N ALA A 37 -11.78 6.55 11.10
CA ALA A 37 -12.41 6.01 9.89
C ALA A 37 -11.50 6.12 8.66
N ALA A 38 -10.46 6.98 8.70
CA ALA A 38 -9.56 7.14 7.58
C ALA A 38 -8.62 5.92 7.45
N PRO A 39 -8.47 5.35 6.24
CA PRO A 39 -7.62 4.19 6.02
C PRO A 39 -6.15 4.57 6.17
N TYR A 40 -5.36 3.73 6.85
CA TYR A 40 -3.91 3.88 6.86
C TYR A 40 -3.32 3.22 5.60
N ILE A 41 -2.88 4.05 4.64
CA ILE A 41 -2.46 3.60 3.31
C ILE A 41 -1.01 3.13 3.27
N ASN A 42 -0.70 2.29 2.29
CA ASN A 42 0.66 1.93 1.92
C ASN A 42 1.13 2.79 0.75
N THR A 43 2.24 3.51 0.92
CA THR A 43 2.79 4.44 -0.08
C THR A 43 3.70 3.78 -1.12
N GLY A 44 3.98 2.48 -0.97
CA GLY A 44 4.82 1.74 -1.92
C GLY A 44 4.16 1.53 -3.29
N VAL A 45 2.83 1.56 -3.36
CA VAL A 45 2.04 1.54 -4.60
C VAL A 45 0.98 2.62 -4.52
N LEU A 46 1.20 3.72 -5.25
CA LEU A 46 0.31 4.88 -5.30
C LEU A 46 0.04 5.33 -6.74
N LEU A 47 -1.21 5.62 -7.04
CA LEU A 47 -1.58 6.48 -8.16
C LEU A 47 -1.94 7.87 -7.64
N TYR A 48 -1.51 8.90 -8.38
CA TYR A 48 -1.72 10.31 -8.06
C TYR A 48 -2.69 10.95 -9.05
N ASN A 49 -3.71 11.61 -8.54
CA ASN A 49 -4.55 12.53 -9.30
C ASN A 49 -3.81 13.88 -9.44
N LEU A 50 -2.86 13.94 -10.36
CA LEU A 50 -2.02 15.13 -10.52
C LEU A 50 -2.79 16.42 -10.79
N PRO A 51 -3.87 16.44 -11.60
CA PRO A 51 -4.70 17.64 -11.78
C PRO A 51 -5.29 18.14 -10.46
N ALA A 52 -5.91 17.26 -9.66
CA ALA A 52 -6.50 17.63 -8.38
C ALA A 52 -5.43 18.08 -7.37
N LEU A 53 -4.31 17.36 -7.28
CA LEU A 53 -3.22 17.73 -6.38
C LEU A 53 -2.59 19.09 -6.74
N ARG A 54 -2.45 19.41 -8.02
CA ARG A 54 -1.94 20.74 -8.44
C ARG A 54 -2.86 21.89 -8.06
N ALA A 55 -4.16 21.63 -7.98
CA ALA A 55 -5.14 22.63 -7.59
C ALA A 55 -5.21 22.84 -6.07
N ASP A 56 -5.09 21.74 -5.30
CA ASP A 56 -5.49 21.71 -3.89
C ASP A 56 -4.34 21.43 -2.90
N LEU A 57 -3.15 21.04 -3.41
CA LEU A 57 -2.04 20.67 -2.52
C LEU A 57 -1.42 21.89 -1.84
N ASP A 58 -1.56 21.94 -0.53
CA ASP A 58 -0.94 22.94 0.34
C ASP A 58 0.37 22.40 0.94
N MET A 59 1.48 22.79 0.34
CA MET A 59 2.82 22.38 0.82
C MET A 59 3.23 23.04 2.14
N GLU A 60 2.65 24.20 2.51
CA GLU A 60 2.91 24.81 3.82
C GLU A 60 2.25 23.97 4.91
N ARG A 61 1.01 23.54 4.70
CA ARG A 61 0.31 22.59 5.58
C ARG A 61 1.07 21.29 5.74
N VAL A 62 1.60 20.72 4.66
CA VAL A 62 2.39 19.48 4.69
C VAL A 62 3.64 19.65 5.54
N ARG A 63 4.40 20.76 5.36
CA ARG A 63 5.60 21.04 6.14
C ARG A 63 5.29 21.29 7.60
N ALA A 64 4.28 22.10 7.89
CA ALA A 64 3.86 22.38 9.27
C ALA A 64 3.46 21.11 10.03
N PHE A 65 2.73 20.20 9.38
CA PHE A 65 2.38 18.91 9.96
C PHE A 65 3.61 18.02 10.16
N ALA A 66 4.53 18.00 9.20
CA ALA A 66 5.77 17.24 9.32
C ALA A 66 6.62 17.74 10.49
N ASP A 67 6.76 19.04 10.66
CA ASP A 67 7.51 19.65 11.77
C ASP A 67 6.84 19.40 13.14
N GLU A 68 5.51 19.49 13.21
CA GLU A 68 4.75 19.23 14.44
C GLU A 68 4.83 17.77 14.91
N LYS A 69 4.79 16.81 13.97
CA LYS A 69 4.63 15.39 14.26
C LYS A 69 5.89 14.55 14.08
N GLN A 70 7.04 15.15 13.79
CA GLN A 70 8.28 14.43 13.45
C GLN A 70 8.68 13.37 14.48
N ASP A 71 8.44 13.61 15.76
CA ASP A 71 8.83 12.72 16.86
C ASP A 71 7.95 11.46 16.97
N VAL A 72 6.78 11.48 16.33
CA VAL A 72 5.85 10.33 16.37
C VAL A 72 5.80 9.55 15.05
N PHE A 73 6.49 9.97 14.01
CA PHE A 73 6.51 9.25 12.74
C PHE A 73 7.20 7.90 12.84
N LEU A 74 6.59 6.90 12.22
CA LEU A 74 7.17 5.57 12.00
C LEU A 74 7.54 5.35 10.53
N LEU A 75 6.70 5.82 9.62
CA LEU A 75 6.88 5.80 8.17
C LEU A 75 6.47 7.19 7.66
N PRO A 76 7.39 8.18 7.65
CA PRO A 76 7.06 9.59 7.49
C PRO A 76 6.20 9.92 6.27
N ASP A 77 6.53 9.40 5.10
CA ASP A 77 5.76 9.59 3.87
C ASP A 77 4.34 9.03 3.98
N GLN A 78 4.22 7.83 4.51
CA GLN A 78 2.95 7.13 4.71
C GLN A 78 2.11 7.81 5.80
N ASP A 79 2.75 8.21 6.90
CA ASP A 79 2.11 8.90 8.02
C ASP A 79 1.54 10.26 7.57
N ILE A 80 2.31 11.07 6.85
CA ILE A 80 1.91 12.38 6.37
C ILE A 80 0.75 12.28 5.37
N LEU A 81 0.89 11.43 4.35
CA LEU A 81 -0.15 11.29 3.33
C LEU A 81 -1.45 10.75 3.91
N THR A 82 -1.36 9.77 4.82
CA THR A 82 -2.54 9.22 5.48
C THR A 82 -3.22 10.25 6.38
N ALA A 83 -2.47 10.97 7.21
CA ALA A 83 -3.04 11.92 8.16
C ALA A 83 -3.67 13.13 7.49
N LEU A 84 -3.06 13.65 6.42
CA LEU A 84 -3.54 14.86 5.76
C LEU A 84 -4.60 14.62 4.68
N TYR A 85 -4.60 13.43 4.06
CA TYR A 85 -5.39 13.14 2.86
C TYR A 85 -6.04 11.76 2.87
N GLY A 86 -6.10 11.06 4.02
CA GLY A 86 -6.68 9.73 4.14
C GLY A 86 -8.16 9.67 3.77
N ASP A 87 -8.90 10.78 3.94
CA ASP A 87 -10.28 10.95 3.49
C ASP A 87 -10.44 11.12 1.97
N ARG A 88 -9.34 11.37 1.26
CA ARG A 88 -9.30 11.58 -0.20
C ARG A 88 -8.56 10.44 -0.91
N VAL A 89 -8.71 9.22 -0.41
CA VAL A 89 -8.10 8.01 -0.95
C VAL A 89 -9.18 7.06 -1.49
N HIS A 90 -9.00 6.65 -2.74
CA HIS A 90 -9.74 5.52 -3.31
C HIS A 90 -8.96 4.23 -3.00
N LEU A 91 -9.54 3.36 -2.18
CA LEU A 91 -8.90 2.11 -1.80
C LEU A 91 -8.93 1.09 -2.92
N LEU A 92 -7.76 0.52 -3.20
CA LEU A 92 -7.56 -0.58 -4.13
C LEU A 92 -7.47 -1.92 -3.40
N ASP A 93 -7.77 -3.00 -4.10
CA ASP A 93 -7.61 -4.35 -3.57
C ASP A 93 -6.11 -4.68 -3.41
N SER A 94 -5.70 -4.93 -2.16
CA SER A 94 -4.32 -5.25 -1.81
C SER A 94 -3.87 -6.61 -2.34
N MET A 95 -4.78 -7.56 -2.56
CA MET A 95 -4.45 -8.85 -3.17
C MET A 95 -4.10 -8.71 -4.65
N VAL A 96 -4.65 -7.67 -5.30
CA VAL A 96 -4.44 -7.41 -6.73
C VAL A 96 -3.29 -6.44 -6.98
N TYR A 97 -3.24 -5.32 -6.25
CA TYR A 97 -2.36 -4.20 -6.58
C TYR A 97 -1.24 -3.92 -5.58
N ASN A 98 -1.14 -4.69 -4.49
CA ASN A 98 -0.09 -4.48 -3.50
C ASN A 98 0.20 -5.77 -2.71
N LEU A 99 0.18 -6.92 -3.39
CA LEU A 99 0.36 -8.20 -2.72
C LEU A 99 1.77 -8.32 -2.14
N SER A 100 1.85 -8.78 -0.90
CA SER A 100 3.08 -9.20 -0.23
C SER A 100 2.85 -10.52 0.48
N ASP A 101 3.92 -11.25 0.83
CA ASP A 101 3.80 -12.50 1.59
C ASP A 101 2.99 -12.34 2.87
N ARG A 102 3.12 -11.19 3.52
CA ARG A 102 2.34 -10.87 4.72
C ARG A 102 0.84 -10.77 4.41
N ILE A 103 0.47 -10.09 3.32
CA ILE A 103 -0.96 -9.96 2.92
C ILE A 103 -1.51 -11.32 2.55
N LEU A 104 -0.77 -12.10 1.76
CA LEU A 104 -1.16 -13.46 1.37
C LEU A 104 -1.36 -14.36 2.60
N ALA A 105 -0.41 -14.35 3.52
CA ALA A 105 -0.50 -15.14 4.75
C ALA A 105 -1.69 -14.72 5.63
N LEU A 106 -1.96 -13.42 5.75
CA LEU A 106 -3.11 -12.90 6.50
C LEU A 106 -4.44 -13.29 5.84
N HIS A 107 -4.52 -13.21 4.50
CA HIS A 107 -5.71 -13.63 3.76
C HIS A 107 -5.99 -15.11 3.98
N ASN A 108 -4.98 -15.97 3.87
CA ASN A 108 -5.11 -17.42 4.03
C ASN A 108 -5.32 -17.87 5.48
N ALA A 109 -4.94 -17.04 6.46
CA ALA A 109 -5.18 -17.31 7.87
C ALA A 109 -6.58 -16.90 8.33
N GLU A 110 -7.30 -16.09 7.58
CA GLU A 110 -8.66 -15.67 7.90
C GLU A 110 -9.66 -16.78 7.50
N LEU A 111 -10.32 -17.38 8.49
CA LEU A 111 -11.22 -18.53 8.32
C LEU A 111 -12.42 -18.26 7.38
N ARG A 112 -12.78 -17.00 7.16
CA ARG A 112 -13.88 -16.61 6.27
C ARG A 112 -13.47 -16.52 4.81
N ASN A 113 -12.17 -16.47 4.54
CA ASN A 113 -11.65 -16.39 3.18
C ASN A 113 -11.46 -17.79 2.60
N ALA A 114 -11.70 -17.93 1.31
CA ALA A 114 -11.18 -19.09 0.57
C ALA A 114 -9.66 -18.92 0.45
N PRO A 115 -8.87 -19.92 0.88
CA PRO A 115 -7.42 -19.86 0.71
C PRO A 115 -7.04 -19.76 -0.77
N VAL A 116 -6.01 -18.96 -1.06
CA VAL A 116 -5.48 -18.79 -2.42
C VAL A 116 -4.04 -19.29 -2.48
N ASP A 117 -3.66 -19.82 -3.63
CA ASP A 117 -2.35 -20.36 -3.95
C ASP A 117 -1.58 -19.48 -4.95
N LEU A 118 -0.41 -19.94 -5.39
CA LEU A 118 0.41 -19.22 -6.34
C LEU A 118 -0.22 -19.18 -7.75
N ASP A 119 -1.05 -20.13 -8.12
CA ASP A 119 -1.76 -20.12 -9.40
C ASP A 119 -2.84 -19.03 -9.40
N TRP A 120 -3.53 -18.86 -8.28
CA TRP A 120 -4.46 -17.75 -8.11
C TRP A 120 -3.71 -16.40 -8.20
N VAL A 121 -2.57 -16.28 -7.52
CA VAL A 121 -1.73 -15.07 -7.57
C VAL A 121 -1.32 -14.76 -9.00
N ARG A 122 -0.86 -15.76 -9.74
CA ARG A 122 -0.47 -15.62 -11.15
C ARG A 122 -1.60 -15.11 -12.04
N ALA A 123 -2.82 -15.56 -11.79
CA ALA A 123 -3.99 -15.20 -12.59
C ALA A 123 -4.58 -13.83 -12.25
N HIS A 124 -4.46 -13.36 -11.00
CA HIS A 124 -5.24 -12.23 -10.48
C HIS A 124 -4.40 -11.06 -9.97
N THR A 125 -3.18 -11.32 -9.49
CA THR A 125 -2.33 -10.25 -8.94
C THR A 125 -1.60 -9.51 -10.04
N VAL A 126 -1.68 -8.19 -10.01
CA VAL A 126 -1.04 -7.29 -10.98
C VAL A 126 0.30 -6.75 -10.45
N ILE A 127 0.37 -6.47 -9.14
CA ILE A 127 1.59 -5.94 -8.51
C ILE A 127 1.91 -6.75 -7.25
N ILE A 128 3.08 -7.39 -7.26
CA ILE A 128 3.69 -7.97 -6.06
C ILE A 128 4.68 -6.96 -5.49
N HIS A 129 4.42 -6.54 -4.25
CA HIS A 129 5.22 -5.54 -3.57
C HIS A 129 6.09 -6.18 -2.49
N TYR A 130 7.36 -6.38 -2.79
CA TYR A 130 8.34 -6.89 -1.83
C TYR A 130 8.75 -5.81 -0.82
N CYS A 131 7.81 -5.42 0.04
CA CYS A 131 8.04 -4.41 1.08
C CYS A 131 8.84 -4.97 2.27
N GLY A 132 9.46 -4.07 3.05
CA GLY A 132 10.19 -4.45 4.25
C GLY A 132 11.65 -4.88 3.99
N ARG A 133 12.24 -5.54 4.99
CA ARG A 133 13.69 -5.89 4.99
C ARG A 133 14.02 -7.13 4.19
N LEU A 134 13.09 -8.09 4.12
CA LEU A 134 13.26 -9.33 3.37
C LEU A 134 12.97 -9.06 1.90
N LYS A 135 13.93 -9.38 1.05
CA LYS A 135 13.87 -9.14 -0.39
C LYS A 135 14.20 -10.42 -1.14
N PRO A 136 13.49 -10.76 -2.24
CA PRO A 136 13.71 -12.02 -2.97
C PRO A 136 15.11 -12.17 -3.56
N TRP A 137 15.83 -11.07 -3.75
CA TRP A 137 17.22 -11.07 -4.22
C TRP A 137 18.26 -11.14 -3.11
N LYS A 138 17.85 -11.27 -1.85
CA LYS A 138 18.74 -11.42 -0.71
C LYS A 138 18.74 -12.86 -0.19
N PRO A 139 19.85 -13.35 0.35
CA PRO A 139 19.87 -14.64 1.03
C PRO A 139 18.89 -14.62 2.21
N HIS A 140 18.32 -15.79 2.51
CA HIS A 140 17.38 -16.01 3.61
C HIS A 140 16.04 -15.26 3.45
N TYR A 141 15.58 -15.07 2.22
CA TYR A 141 14.19 -14.65 1.99
C TYR A 141 13.24 -15.67 2.64
N VAL A 142 12.24 -15.14 3.33
CA VAL A 142 11.17 -15.95 3.94
C VAL A 142 9.84 -15.52 3.33
N GLY A 143 9.30 -16.39 2.50
CA GLY A 143 8.06 -16.14 1.77
C GLY A 143 7.89 -17.14 0.64
N VAL A 144 6.82 -17.02 -0.11
CA VAL A 144 6.50 -17.89 -1.25
C VAL A 144 6.40 -17.10 -2.57
N LEU A 145 6.43 -15.77 -2.50
CA LEU A 145 6.27 -14.92 -3.68
C LEU A 145 7.58 -14.66 -4.44
N ASP A 146 8.73 -15.10 -3.94
CA ASP A 146 10.03 -14.97 -4.60
C ASP A 146 10.08 -15.70 -5.95
N VAL A 147 9.27 -16.73 -6.15
CA VAL A 147 9.13 -17.44 -7.42
C VAL A 147 8.86 -16.48 -8.60
N PHE A 148 8.00 -15.47 -8.40
CA PHE A 148 7.69 -14.48 -9.44
C PHE A 148 8.86 -13.56 -9.77
N TYR A 149 9.68 -13.22 -8.76
CA TYR A 149 10.91 -12.47 -8.97
C TYR A 149 11.94 -13.28 -9.77
N HIS A 150 12.14 -14.54 -9.41
CA HIS A 150 13.13 -15.39 -10.09
C HIS A 150 12.72 -15.70 -11.52
N GLU A 151 11.45 -15.98 -11.77
CA GLU A 151 10.91 -16.17 -13.13
C GLU A 151 11.18 -14.93 -14.02
N LEU A 152 10.88 -13.73 -13.51
CA LEU A 152 11.15 -12.48 -14.24
C LEU A 152 12.63 -12.28 -14.51
N MET A 153 13.50 -12.59 -13.55
CA MET A 153 14.94 -12.49 -13.73
C MET A 153 15.48 -13.45 -14.80
N GLU A 154 14.94 -14.65 -14.88
CA GLU A 154 15.27 -15.62 -15.93
C GLU A 154 14.82 -15.15 -17.33
N GLU A 155 13.67 -14.48 -17.43
CA GLU A 155 13.20 -13.90 -18.69
C GLU A 155 14.08 -12.74 -19.19
N ILE A 156 14.56 -11.88 -18.29
CA ILE A 156 15.41 -10.73 -18.62
C ILE A 156 16.80 -11.17 -19.08
N GLN A 157 17.29 -12.33 -18.64
CA GLN A 157 18.61 -12.86 -18.97
C GLN A 157 18.66 -13.63 -20.30
N LYS A 158 17.51 -13.89 -20.93
CA LYS A 158 17.38 -14.53 -22.26
C LYS A 158 17.48 -13.48 -23.38
#